data_88f3421b6a12af40b5314c7196b0ca81
#
_entry.id   88f3421b6a12af40b5314c7196b0ca81
#
_cell.length_a   1.000
_cell.length_b   1.000
_cell.length_c   1.000
_cell.angle_alpha   90.00
_cell.angle_beta   90.00
_cell.angle_gamma   90.00
#
_symmetry.space_group_name_H-M   'P 1'
#
loop_
_entity.id
_entity.type
_entity.pdbx_description
1 polymer ?
#
loop_
_entity_poly.entity_id
_entity_poly.type
_entity_poly.pdbx_seq_one_letter_code
_entity_poly.pdbx_strand_id
1 'polypeptide(L)'
;RTFLFSATMPGELKDIVHNYMSKNAVSIDSEMATIGHQGIDHQYIVVDPIEKLDVLLHFLNSQEGGRGIIFCKTKAAVNKLAKNLAIRKISSGALHGSLTQGIRDRIMEQFREGYIDILVATDLVARGIDVKELAYVVNYHLPDTYEAYVHRSGRTGRAGAKGLSMTIIQQEEVKEIADFEKELGIHFKPIKKANAEAIEWNNTLVWAKKVFKTKPNREIPEEVKQQVKTIFHHLTKEALVDKVLSNYLAENNK
;
A
#
# COMPACT_ATOMS: atom_id res chain seq x y z
N ARG A 1 -7.73 -41.24 5.51
CA ARG A 1 -6.62 -40.64 4.72
C ARG A 1 -6.42 -39.22 5.21
N THR A 2 -5.16 -38.84 5.40
CA THR A 2 -4.78 -37.50 5.86
C THR A 2 -4.07 -36.78 4.72
N PHE A 3 -4.41 -35.52 4.46
CA PHE A 3 -3.77 -34.66 3.47
C PHE A 3 -3.31 -33.38 4.18
N LEU A 4 -2.10 -32.95 3.87
CA LEU A 4 -1.54 -31.69 4.33
C LEU A 4 -1.27 -30.81 3.12
N PHE A 5 -1.76 -29.58 3.17
CA PHE A 5 -1.50 -28.55 2.17
C PHE A 5 -0.84 -27.35 2.84
N SER A 6 0.30 -26.95 2.34
CA SER A 6 1.01 -25.75 2.83
C SER A 6 1.74 -25.07 1.70
N ALA A 7 1.78 -23.75 1.71
CA ALA A 7 2.56 -22.98 0.75
C ALA A 7 4.05 -22.93 1.09
N THR A 8 4.42 -23.20 2.35
CA THR A 8 5.80 -23.23 2.84
C THR A 8 5.97 -24.41 3.79
N MET A 9 7.18 -24.93 3.95
CA MET A 9 7.46 -26.09 4.79
C MET A 9 8.50 -25.74 5.89
N PRO A 10 8.13 -24.90 6.88
CA PRO A 10 9.01 -24.58 8.01
C PRO A 10 9.30 -25.82 8.86
N GLY A 11 10.35 -25.76 9.69
CA GLY A 11 10.80 -26.89 10.50
C GLY A 11 9.70 -27.52 11.35
N GLU A 12 8.89 -26.70 12.03
CA GLU A 12 7.75 -27.15 12.82
C GLU A 12 6.72 -27.98 12.02
N LEU A 13 6.50 -27.62 10.76
CA LEU A 13 5.59 -28.36 9.90
C LEU A 13 6.18 -29.68 9.44
N LYS A 14 7.51 -29.75 9.23
CA LYS A 14 8.24 -31.00 8.95
C LYS A 14 8.11 -31.98 10.12
N ASP A 15 8.17 -31.48 11.35
CA ASP A 15 7.98 -32.29 12.55
C ASP A 15 6.54 -32.83 12.64
N ILE A 16 5.53 -32.04 12.28
CA ILE A 16 4.14 -32.48 12.21
C ILE A 16 3.99 -33.57 11.14
N VAL A 17 4.57 -33.37 9.96
CA VAL A 17 4.57 -34.38 8.89
C VAL A 17 5.20 -35.67 9.38
N HIS A 18 6.36 -35.58 10.01
CA HIS A 18 7.11 -36.75 10.51
C HIS A 18 6.33 -37.53 11.59
N ASN A 19 5.66 -36.82 12.49
CA ASN A 19 5.01 -37.42 13.66
C ASN A 19 3.58 -37.91 13.38
N TYR A 20 2.84 -37.26 12.45
CA TYR A 20 1.40 -37.50 12.26
C TYR A 20 1.01 -38.02 10.89
N MET A 21 1.90 -37.98 9.89
CA MET A 21 1.61 -38.54 8.59
C MET A 21 2.15 -39.97 8.42
N SER A 22 1.56 -40.74 7.53
CA SER A 22 2.02 -42.08 7.19
C SER A 22 3.46 -42.02 6.67
N LYS A 23 4.29 -43.00 7.04
CA LYS A 23 5.66 -43.17 6.49
C LYS A 23 5.69 -43.31 4.97
N ASN A 24 4.57 -43.72 4.38
CA ASN A 24 4.40 -43.83 2.92
C ASN A 24 3.68 -42.61 2.32
N ALA A 25 3.63 -41.48 3.02
CA ALA A 25 3.05 -40.25 2.48
C ALA A 25 3.89 -39.76 1.29
N VAL A 26 3.19 -39.42 0.21
CA VAL A 26 3.81 -38.85 -0.99
C VAL A 26 3.86 -37.35 -0.83
N SER A 27 5.06 -36.76 -0.88
CA SER A 27 5.24 -35.33 -1.00
C SER A 27 5.12 -34.93 -2.47
N ILE A 28 4.28 -33.96 -2.76
CA ILE A 28 4.14 -33.35 -4.07
C ILE A 28 4.55 -31.88 -3.91
N ASP A 29 5.78 -31.59 -4.27
CA ASP A 29 6.26 -30.21 -4.29
C ASP A 29 5.86 -29.60 -5.63
N SER A 30 5.03 -28.57 -5.59
CA SER A 30 4.74 -27.81 -6.80
C SER A 30 5.88 -26.79 -7.01
N GLU A 31 6.48 -26.79 -8.19
CA GLU A 31 7.43 -25.74 -8.62
C GLU A 31 6.79 -24.33 -8.64
N MET A 32 5.50 -24.23 -8.29
CA MET A 32 4.74 -22.99 -8.24
C MET A 32 5.18 -22.01 -7.13
N ALA A 33 6.01 -22.41 -6.17
CA ALA A 33 6.54 -21.48 -5.17
C ALA A 33 7.37 -20.35 -5.82
N THR A 34 8.07 -20.66 -6.91
CA THR A 34 8.83 -19.68 -7.71
C THR A 34 7.91 -18.88 -8.63
N ILE A 35 6.77 -19.45 -9.06
CA ILE A 35 5.80 -18.78 -9.95
C ILE A 35 4.99 -17.69 -9.21
N GLY A 36 4.78 -17.83 -7.91
CA GLY A 36 4.03 -16.85 -7.11
C GLY A 36 4.66 -15.46 -7.03
N HIS A 37 5.94 -15.33 -7.39
CA HIS A 37 6.65 -14.05 -7.45
C HIS A 37 6.82 -13.51 -8.88
N GLN A 38 6.54 -14.34 -9.90
CA GLN A 38 6.57 -13.89 -11.30
C GLN A 38 5.42 -12.90 -11.53
N GLY A 39 5.78 -11.68 -11.90
CA GLY A 39 4.81 -10.59 -12.13
C GLY A 39 4.72 -9.57 -10.99
N ILE A 40 5.47 -9.75 -9.89
CA ILE A 40 5.56 -8.74 -8.84
C ILE A 40 6.86 -7.94 -9.01
N ASP A 41 6.74 -6.62 -9.13
CA ASP A 41 7.89 -5.70 -9.07
C ASP A 41 8.21 -5.45 -7.58
N HIS A 42 9.31 -6.03 -7.10
CA HIS A 42 9.77 -5.89 -5.71
C HIS A 42 10.66 -4.67 -5.61
N GLN A 43 10.24 -3.69 -4.83
CA GLN A 43 10.96 -2.45 -4.67
C GLN A 43 11.26 -2.17 -3.20
N TYR A 44 12.36 -1.47 -2.92
CA TYR A 44 12.62 -0.95 -1.58
C TYR A 44 13.15 0.47 -1.62
N ILE A 45 12.95 1.18 -0.53
CA ILE A 45 13.46 2.52 -0.31
C ILE A 45 14.05 2.63 1.09
N VAL A 46 15.24 3.22 1.17
CA VAL A 46 15.94 3.49 2.43
C VAL A 46 15.59 4.89 2.90
N VAL A 47 15.08 5.01 4.13
CA VAL A 47 14.65 6.29 4.69
C VAL A 47 14.92 6.36 6.19
N ASP A 48 15.05 7.56 6.72
CA ASP A 48 15.06 7.77 8.16
C ASP A 48 13.67 7.51 8.77
N PRO A 49 13.60 7.08 10.05
CA PRO A 49 12.32 6.79 10.71
C PRO A 49 11.30 7.93 10.64
N ILE A 50 11.76 9.18 10.70
CA ILE A 50 10.90 10.37 10.66
C ILE A 50 10.26 10.57 9.28
N GLU A 51 10.89 10.11 8.22
CA GLU A 51 10.48 10.30 6.83
C GLU A 51 9.54 9.20 6.31
N LYS A 52 9.43 8.08 7.03
CA LYS A 52 8.63 6.91 6.59
C LYS A 52 7.21 7.27 6.18
N LEU A 53 6.59 8.19 6.91
CA LEU A 53 5.21 8.59 6.60
C LEU A 53 5.14 9.41 5.31
N ASP A 54 6.04 10.35 5.11
CA ASP A 54 6.03 11.24 3.94
C ASP A 54 6.33 10.46 2.66
N VAL A 55 7.29 9.53 2.72
CA VAL A 55 7.57 8.61 1.61
C VAL A 55 6.38 7.73 1.28
N LEU A 56 5.68 7.18 2.29
CA LEU A 56 4.46 6.42 2.08
C LEU A 56 3.39 7.27 1.41
N LEU A 57 3.17 8.50 1.86
CA LEU A 57 2.18 9.40 1.29
C LEU A 57 2.49 9.74 -0.17
N HIS A 58 3.75 10.01 -0.47
CA HIS A 58 4.21 10.23 -1.84
C HIS A 58 3.95 9.01 -2.72
N PHE A 59 4.28 7.81 -2.24
CA PHE A 59 3.99 6.56 -2.92
C PHE A 59 2.48 6.40 -3.17
N LEU A 60 1.64 6.54 -2.15
CA LEU A 60 0.18 6.40 -2.28
C LEU A 60 -0.41 7.40 -3.29
N ASN A 61 0.07 8.63 -3.28
CA ASN A 61 -0.34 9.65 -4.25
C ASN A 61 0.03 9.29 -5.70
N SER A 62 1.11 8.54 -5.91
CA SER A 62 1.53 8.10 -7.25
C SER A 62 0.72 6.92 -7.78
N GLN A 63 -0.06 6.21 -6.94
CA GLN A 63 -0.78 4.99 -7.34
C GLN A 63 -2.16 5.23 -7.99
N GLU A 64 -2.51 6.46 -8.34
CA GLU A 64 -3.70 6.84 -9.13
C GLU A 64 -5.01 6.11 -8.75
N GLY A 65 -5.25 5.87 -7.45
CA GLY A 65 -6.47 5.23 -6.97
C GLY A 65 -6.45 3.70 -6.98
N GLY A 66 -5.28 3.10 -7.12
CA GLY A 66 -5.11 1.66 -6.94
C GLY A 66 -5.42 1.23 -5.51
N ARG A 67 -6.07 0.06 -5.34
CA ARG A 67 -6.36 -0.52 -4.03
C ARG A 67 -5.15 -1.27 -3.51
N GLY A 68 -4.84 -1.13 -2.22
CA GLY A 68 -3.66 -1.74 -1.65
C GLY A 68 -3.77 -2.12 -0.18
N ILE A 69 -2.74 -2.80 0.30
CA ILE A 69 -2.58 -3.15 1.71
C ILE A 69 -1.22 -2.67 2.22
N ILE A 70 -1.21 -2.11 3.42
CA ILE A 70 -0.01 -1.65 4.13
C ILE A 70 0.21 -2.52 5.36
N PHE A 71 1.33 -3.21 5.41
CA PHE A 71 1.69 -4.08 6.52
C PHE A 71 2.52 -3.33 7.56
N CYS A 72 2.06 -3.40 8.82
CA CYS A 72 2.76 -2.89 9.98
C CYS A 72 3.10 -4.01 10.95
N LYS A 73 4.23 -3.90 11.65
CA LYS A 73 4.71 -4.90 12.61
C LYS A 73 3.79 -5.05 13.83
N THR A 74 3.18 -3.96 14.32
CA THR A 74 2.39 -3.96 15.55
C THR A 74 1.02 -3.34 15.38
N LYS A 75 0.06 -3.73 16.25
CA LYS A 75 -1.28 -3.10 16.32
C LYS A 75 -1.22 -1.60 16.62
N ALA A 76 -0.26 -1.16 17.43
CA ALA A 76 -0.06 0.25 17.71
C ALA A 76 0.35 1.03 16.48
N ALA A 77 1.27 0.47 15.66
CA ALA A 77 1.68 1.04 14.40
C ALA A 77 0.54 1.10 13.38
N VAL A 78 -0.31 0.06 13.31
CA VAL A 78 -1.53 0.06 12.47
C VAL A 78 -2.44 1.22 12.83
N ASN A 79 -2.78 1.36 14.12
CA ASN A 79 -3.67 2.43 14.59
C ASN A 79 -3.08 3.83 14.35
N LYS A 80 -1.79 4.02 14.65
CA LYS A 80 -1.08 5.28 14.42
C LYS A 80 -1.09 5.66 12.94
N LEU A 81 -0.78 4.71 12.07
CA LEU A 81 -0.74 4.95 10.63
C LEU A 81 -2.13 5.23 10.07
N ALA A 82 -3.14 4.44 10.41
CA ALA A 82 -4.53 4.65 9.97
C ALA A 82 -5.05 6.03 10.41
N LYS A 83 -4.75 6.46 11.64
CA LYS A 83 -5.08 7.82 12.12
C LYS A 83 -4.40 8.90 11.27
N ASN A 84 -3.12 8.74 10.95
CA ASN A 84 -2.37 9.68 10.11
C ASN A 84 -2.94 9.77 8.68
N LEU A 85 -3.36 8.65 8.11
CA LEU A 85 -4.02 8.61 6.79
C LEU A 85 -5.40 9.29 6.84
N ALA A 86 -6.18 9.04 7.89
CA ALA A 86 -7.50 9.67 8.07
C ALA A 86 -7.42 11.20 8.19
N ILE A 87 -6.44 11.75 8.94
CA ILE A 87 -6.19 13.20 9.04
C ILE A 87 -5.94 13.79 7.64
N ARG A 88 -5.31 13.04 6.73
CA ARG A 88 -5.02 13.45 5.35
C ARG A 88 -6.13 13.09 4.37
N LYS A 89 -7.30 12.69 4.88
CA LYS A 89 -8.48 12.30 4.08
C LYS A 89 -8.20 11.16 3.09
N ILE A 90 -7.26 10.27 3.43
CA ILE A 90 -6.99 9.04 2.68
C ILE A 90 -7.90 7.95 3.23
N SER A 91 -8.74 7.38 2.36
CA SER A 91 -9.69 6.32 2.71
C SER A 91 -8.96 5.04 3.10
N SER A 92 -8.95 4.71 4.40
CA SER A 92 -8.21 3.55 4.91
C SER A 92 -8.93 2.88 6.08
N GLY A 93 -8.74 1.55 6.21
CA GLY A 93 -9.25 0.73 7.31
C GLY A 93 -8.14 0.05 8.07
N ALA A 94 -8.19 0.10 9.41
CA ALA A 94 -7.23 -0.54 10.29
C ALA A 94 -7.66 -1.97 10.65
N LEU A 95 -6.77 -2.96 10.44
CA LEU A 95 -7.04 -4.37 10.74
C LEU A 95 -5.95 -4.98 11.63
N HIS A 96 -6.31 -5.39 12.84
CA HIS A 96 -5.40 -6.06 13.78
C HIS A 96 -6.14 -6.99 14.73
N GLY A 97 -5.40 -7.89 15.40
CA GLY A 97 -5.98 -8.97 16.21
C GLY A 97 -6.80 -8.54 17.44
N SER A 98 -6.71 -7.28 17.88
CA SER A 98 -7.52 -6.76 18.99
C SER A 98 -8.91 -6.26 18.60
N LEU A 99 -9.25 -6.27 17.31
CA LEU A 99 -10.59 -5.92 16.84
C LEU A 99 -11.54 -7.11 17.00
N THR A 100 -12.79 -6.81 17.34
CA THR A 100 -13.85 -7.83 17.31
C THR A 100 -14.12 -8.31 15.88
N GLN A 101 -14.64 -9.53 15.74
CA GLN A 101 -14.93 -10.09 14.43
C GLN A 101 -15.89 -9.18 13.63
N GLY A 102 -16.95 -8.67 14.26
CA GLY A 102 -17.91 -7.79 13.59
C GLY A 102 -17.30 -6.49 13.04
N ILE A 103 -16.31 -5.91 13.75
CA ILE A 103 -15.59 -4.73 13.24
C ILE A 103 -14.72 -5.12 12.04
N ARG A 104 -14.05 -6.27 12.10
CA ARG A 104 -13.22 -6.76 10.99
C ARG A 104 -14.06 -7.01 9.74
N ASP A 105 -15.19 -7.68 9.89
CA ASP A 105 -16.11 -8.00 8.80
C ASP A 105 -16.63 -6.71 8.13
N ARG A 106 -17.01 -5.70 8.92
CA ARG A 106 -17.45 -4.40 8.42
C ARG A 106 -16.37 -3.67 7.64
N ILE A 107 -15.12 -3.64 8.12
CA ILE A 107 -14.01 -3.03 7.41
C ILE A 107 -13.74 -3.76 6.09
N MET A 108 -13.79 -5.09 6.11
CA MET A 108 -13.60 -5.90 4.91
C MET A 108 -14.71 -5.71 3.88
N GLU A 109 -15.94 -5.57 4.32
CA GLU A 109 -17.08 -5.24 3.46
C GLU A 109 -16.89 -3.86 2.81
N GLN A 110 -16.59 -2.83 3.60
CA GLN A 110 -16.31 -1.48 3.09
C GLN A 110 -15.13 -1.47 2.10
N PHE A 111 -14.11 -2.30 2.34
CA PHE A 111 -13.03 -2.46 1.39
C PHE A 111 -13.48 -3.17 0.10
N ARG A 112 -14.28 -4.22 0.15
CA ARG A 112 -14.81 -4.90 -1.06
C ARG A 112 -15.69 -3.99 -1.89
N GLU A 113 -16.52 -3.19 -1.24
CA GLU A 113 -17.43 -2.23 -1.88
C GLU A 113 -16.75 -0.96 -2.40
N GLY A 114 -15.45 -0.75 -2.09
CA GLY A 114 -14.68 0.40 -2.54
C GLY A 114 -14.90 1.69 -1.74
N TYR A 115 -15.52 1.61 -0.56
CA TYR A 115 -15.56 2.74 0.39
C TYR A 115 -14.20 2.95 1.08
N ILE A 116 -13.39 1.93 1.14
CA ILE A 116 -12.01 1.95 1.65
C ILE A 116 -11.10 1.48 0.52
N ASP A 117 -10.07 2.25 0.21
CA ASP A 117 -9.09 1.94 -0.84
C ASP A 117 -7.85 1.24 -0.27
N ILE A 118 -7.55 1.48 1.01
CA ILE A 118 -6.31 1.02 1.65
C ILE A 118 -6.63 0.27 2.94
N LEU A 119 -6.10 -0.95 3.07
CA LEU A 119 -6.08 -1.66 4.34
C LEU A 119 -4.73 -1.43 5.03
N VAL A 120 -4.74 -1.12 6.32
CA VAL A 120 -3.55 -1.08 7.17
C VAL A 120 -3.64 -2.23 8.15
N ALA A 121 -2.73 -3.21 8.08
CA ALA A 121 -2.91 -4.49 8.77
C ALA A 121 -1.62 -5.02 9.41
N THR A 122 -1.79 -5.91 10.40
CA THR A 122 -0.73 -6.81 10.87
C THR A 122 -0.81 -8.16 10.15
N ASP A 123 0.29 -8.93 10.11
CA ASP A 123 0.36 -10.24 9.44
C ASP A 123 -0.71 -11.21 9.93
N LEU A 124 -0.95 -11.25 11.24
CA LEU A 124 -1.89 -12.19 11.86
C LEU A 124 -3.30 -12.09 11.28
N VAL A 125 -3.74 -10.89 10.98
CA VAL A 125 -5.11 -10.65 10.49
C VAL A 125 -5.17 -10.71 8.97
N ALA A 126 -4.10 -10.36 8.31
CA ALA A 126 -4.01 -10.43 6.85
C ALA A 126 -3.96 -11.88 6.32
N ARG A 127 -3.62 -12.86 7.16
CA ARG A 127 -3.82 -14.29 6.84
C ARG A 127 -5.31 -14.58 6.79
N GLY A 128 -5.81 -15.00 5.64
CA GLY A 128 -7.24 -15.29 5.42
C GLY A 128 -8.07 -14.12 4.90
N ILE A 129 -7.47 -12.96 4.64
CA ILE A 129 -8.13 -11.92 3.86
C ILE A 129 -8.20 -12.40 2.42
N ASP A 130 -9.41 -12.80 1.98
CA ASP A 130 -9.68 -13.05 0.56
C ASP A 130 -9.92 -11.70 -0.14
N VAL A 131 -8.83 -11.01 -0.43
CA VAL A 131 -8.83 -9.82 -1.27
C VAL A 131 -8.03 -10.16 -2.52
N LYS A 132 -8.74 -10.18 -3.64
CA LYS A 132 -8.15 -10.43 -4.95
C LYS A 132 -7.70 -9.10 -5.57
N GLU A 133 -6.60 -9.17 -6.32
CA GLU A 133 -6.17 -8.11 -7.26
C GLU A 133 -5.83 -6.77 -6.61
N LEU A 134 -5.02 -6.79 -5.55
CA LEU A 134 -4.44 -5.55 -5.06
C LEU A 134 -3.42 -5.02 -6.06
N ALA A 135 -3.50 -3.72 -6.36
CA ALA A 135 -2.54 -3.04 -7.22
C ALA A 135 -1.15 -3.03 -6.59
N TYR A 136 -1.09 -2.89 -5.27
CA TYR A 136 0.16 -2.84 -4.53
C TYR A 136 0.07 -3.39 -3.11
N VAL A 137 1.22 -3.80 -2.61
CA VAL A 137 1.49 -4.11 -1.20
C VAL A 137 2.59 -3.19 -0.69
N VAL A 138 2.42 -2.63 0.50
CA VAL A 138 3.47 -1.86 1.17
C VAL A 138 3.87 -2.54 2.45
N ASN A 139 5.13 -2.87 2.60
CA ASN A 139 5.76 -3.24 3.86
C ASN A 139 6.26 -1.96 4.55
N TYR A 140 5.42 -1.36 5.41
CA TYR A 140 5.80 -0.19 6.21
C TYR A 140 6.87 -0.51 7.26
N HIS A 141 6.97 -1.79 7.61
CA HIS A 141 8.05 -2.40 8.36
C HIS A 141 8.46 -3.68 7.65
N LEU A 142 9.77 -3.92 7.56
CA LEU A 142 10.29 -5.17 7.04
C LEU A 142 9.67 -6.35 7.82
N PRO A 143 9.21 -7.42 7.17
CA PRO A 143 8.72 -8.61 7.87
C PRO A 143 9.88 -9.34 8.56
N ASP A 144 9.59 -10.02 9.67
CA ASP A 144 10.60 -10.73 10.46
C ASP A 144 11.05 -12.04 9.80
N THR A 145 10.31 -12.59 8.82
CA THR A 145 10.63 -13.84 8.14
C THR A 145 10.37 -13.75 6.63
N TYR A 146 11.07 -14.59 5.88
CA TYR A 146 10.92 -14.71 4.42
C TYR A 146 9.50 -15.15 4.04
N GLU A 147 8.92 -16.09 4.80
CA GLU A 147 7.56 -16.57 4.57
C GLU A 147 6.53 -15.45 4.77
N ALA A 148 6.74 -14.59 5.77
CA ALA A 148 5.86 -13.44 5.98
C ALA A 148 5.93 -12.48 4.78
N TYR A 149 7.12 -12.25 4.22
CA TYR A 149 7.27 -11.46 2.99
C TYR A 149 6.51 -12.07 1.81
N VAL A 150 6.68 -13.38 1.59
CA VAL A 150 5.97 -14.12 0.53
C VAL A 150 4.45 -13.99 0.69
N HIS A 151 3.94 -14.18 1.89
CA HIS A 151 2.51 -14.06 2.19
C HIS A 151 1.97 -12.64 2.00
N ARG A 152 2.78 -11.61 2.30
CA ARG A 152 2.42 -10.20 2.08
C ARG A 152 2.44 -9.85 0.60
N SER A 153 3.56 -10.06 -0.08
CA SER A 153 3.73 -9.75 -1.51
C SER A 153 2.75 -10.52 -2.39
N GLY A 154 2.43 -11.77 -2.03
CA GLY A 154 1.42 -12.59 -2.71
C GLY A 154 -0.03 -12.07 -2.58
N ARG A 155 -0.30 -10.89 -2.00
CA ARG A 155 -1.60 -10.21 -2.08
C ARG A 155 -1.77 -9.40 -3.36
N THR A 156 -0.70 -9.16 -4.09
CA THR A 156 -0.71 -8.53 -5.42
C THR A 156 -0.13 -9.49 -6.48
N GLY A 157 -0.17 -9.13 -7.76
CA GLY A 157 0.43 -9.92 -8.83
C GLY A 157 -0.22 -11.27 -9.09
N ARG A 158 -1.51 -11.44 -8.82
CA ARG A 158 -2.24 -12.69 -9.01
C ARG A 158 -2.84 -12.82 -10.40
N ALA A 159 -3.07 -14.06 -10.84
CA ALA A 159 -3.75 -14.41 -12.10
C ALA A 159 -3.11 -13.76 -13.35
N GLY A 160 -1.78 -13.56 -13.35
CA GLY A 160 -1.05 -12.97 -14.49
C GLY A 160 -1.08 -11.43 -14.51
N ALA A 161 -1.72 -10.77 -13.55
CA ALA A 161 -1.63 -9.32 -13.40
C ALA A 161 -0.28 -8.90 -12.83
N LYS A 162 0.21 -7.73 -13.25
CA LYS A 162 1.40 -7.12 -12.65
C LYS A 162 1.07 -6.59 -11.26
N GLY A 163 1.92 -6.89 -10.29
CA GLY A 163 1.80 -6.40 -8.91
C GLY A 163 3.01 -5.57 -8.51
N LEU A 164 2.84 -4.75 -7.47
CA LEU A 164 3.93 -3.95 -6.90
C LEU A 164 4.04 -4.24 -5.40
N SER A 165 5.24 -4.60 -4.95
CA SER A 165 5.59 -4.78 -3.54
C SER A 165 6.64 -3.76 -3.14
N MET A 166 6.26 -2.75 -2.38
CA MET A 166 7.13 -1.69 -1.88
C MET A 166 7.54 -1.98 -0.45
N THR A 167 8.83 -1.93 -0.14
CA THR A 167 9.34 -2.11 1.22
C THR A 167 10.07 -0.84 1.69
N ILE A 168 9.63 -0.27 2.82
CA ILE A 168 10.23 0.92 3.42
C ILE A 168 11.14 0.46 4.56
N ILE A 169 12.44 0.64 4.38
CA ILE A 169 13.46 0.18 5.32
C ILE A 169 14.31 1.33 5.85
N GLN A 170 15.05 1.04 6.93
CA GLN A 170 16.10 1.89 7.47
C GLN A 170 17.46 1.42 6.97
N GLN A 171 18.50 2.23 7.17
CA GLN A 171 19.85 1.93 6.68
C GLN A 171 20.39 0.61 7.26
N GLU A 172 20.05 0.31 8.51
CA GLU A 172 20.47 -0.91 9.20
C GLU A 172 19.86 -2.17 8.60
N GLU A 173 18.66 -2.06 7.99
CA GLU A 173 17.90 -3.17 7.41
C GLU A 173 18.34 -3.51 5.97
N VAL A 174 19.29 -2.77 5.38
CA VAL A 174 19.75 -3.00 3.98
C VAL A 174 20.37 -4.38 3.81
N LYS A 175 21.09 -4.88 4.81
CA LYS A 175 21.67 -6.23 4.77
C LYS A 175 20.60 -7.32 4.72
N GLU A 176 19.50 -7.12 5.43
CA GLU A 176 18.36 -8.05 5.43
C GLU A 176 17.72 -8.15 4.04
N ILE A 177 17.65 -7.07 3.25
CA ILE A 177 17.17 -7.13 1.87
C ILE A 177 17.99 -8.07 1.02
N ALA A 178 19.33 -8.05 1.14
CA ALA A 178 20.21 -8.96 0.40
C ALA A 178 20.00 -10.44 0.82
N ASP A 179 19.72 -10.69 2.10
CA ASP A 179 19.39 -12.01 2.60
C ASP A 179 18.03 -12.48 2.05
N PHE A 180 17.03 -11.59 1.97
CA PHE A 180 15.73 -11.88 1.33
C PHE A 180 15.89 -12.19 -0.16
N GLU A 181 16.69 -11.43 -0.90
CA GLU A 181 16.98 -11.71 -2.31
C GLU A 181 17.54 -13.10 -2.52
N LYS A 182 18.55 -13.46 -1.71
CA LYS A 182 19.24 -14.75 -1.79
C LYS A 182 18.31 -15.91 -1.46
N GLU A 183 17.55 -15.81 -0.37
CA GLU A 183 16.69 -16.88 0.12
C GLU A 183 15.48 -17.12 -0.76
N LEU A 184 14.88 -16.04 -1.27
CA LEU A 184 13.66 -16.11 -2.06
C LEU A 184 13.91 -16.19 -3.58
N GLY A 185 15.13 -15.98 -4.04
CA GLY A 185 15.46 -15.94 -5.46
C GLY A 185 14.78 -14.80 -6.22
N ILE A 186 14.50 -13.69 -5.54
CA ILE A 186 13.88 -12.49 -6.11
C ILE A 186 14.87 -11.33 -6.15
N HIS A 187 14.57 -10.30 -6.91
CA HIS A 187 15.39 -9.10 -6.97
C HIS A 187 14.60 -7.89 -6.48
N PHE A 188 15.16 -7.15 -5.51
CA PHE A 188 14.61 -5.90 -5.01
C PHE A 188 15.24 -4.71 -5.71
N LYS A 189 14.44 -3.97 -6.41
CA LYS A 189 14.84 -2.74 -7.08
C LYS A 189 14.92 -1.58 -6.09
N PRO A 190 16.10 -0.97 -5.88
CA PRO A 190 16.22 0.22 -5.04
C PRO A 190 15.53 1.41 -5.69
N ILE A 191 14.71 2.12 -4.92
CA ILE A 191 14.11 3.38 -5.35
C ILE A 191 14.82 4.52 -4.66
N LYS A 192 15.12 5.55 -5.42
CA LYS A 192 15.64 6.80 -4.86
C LYS A 192 14.51 7.57 -4.20
N LYS A 193 14.79 8.12 -3.03
CA LYS A 193 13.89 9.07 -2.37
C LYS A 193 13.68 10.28 -3.30
N ALA A 194 12.42 10.61 -3.53
CA ALA A 194 12.10 11.87 -4.21
C ALA A 194 12.57 13.04 -3.33
N ASN A 195 13.18 14.04 -3.92
CA ASN A 195 13.51 15.26 -3.19
C ASN A 195 12.22 16.03 -2.84
N ALA A 196 12.31 16.97 -1.89
CA ALA A 196 11.17 17.74 -1.42
C ALA A 196 10.43 18.44 -2.57
N GLU A 197 11.17 18.97 -3.53
CA GLU A 197 10.64 19.63 -4.71
C GLU A 197 9.83 18.66 -5.60
N ALA A 198 10.35 17.46 -5.86
CA ALA A 198 9.63 16.45 -6.63
C ALA A 198 8.35 15.96 -5.92
N ILE A 199 8.37 15.91 -4.59
CA ILE A 199 7.17 15.59 -3.78
C ILE A 199 6.13 16.70 -3.93
N GLU A 200 6.54 17.96 -3.82
CA GLU A 200 5.66 19.13 -3.97
C GLU A 200 5.01 19.17 -5.36
N TRP A 201 5.79 18.99 -6.42
CA TRP A 201 5.28 18.94 -7.79
C TRP A 201 4.31 17.79 -8.01
N ASN A 202 4.61 16.60 -7.50
CA ASN A 202 3.67 15.48 -7.60
C ASN A 202 2.36 15.75 -6.86
N ASN A 203 2.42 16.29 -5.65
CA ASN A 203 1.22 16.66 -4.88
C ASN A 203 0.39 17.71 -5.61
N THR A 204 1.03 18.68 -6.23
CA THR A 204 0.39 19.71 -7.06
C THR A 204 -0.34 19.08 -8.27
N LEU A 205 0.29 18.12 -8.97
CA LEU A 205 -0.34 17.42 -10.08
C LEU A 205 -1.52 16.56 -9.63
N VAL A 206 -1.40 15.86 -8.50
CA VAL A 206 -2.51 15.07 -7.92
C VAL A 206 -3.69 15.97 -7.57
N TRP A 207 -3.41 17.12 -6.94
CA TRP A 207 -4.44 18.12 -6.66
C TRP A 207 -5.12 18.65 -7.94
N ALA A 208 -4.34 19.01 -8.96
CA ALA A 208 -4.89 19.49 -10.24
C ALA A 208 -5.78 18.44 -10.91
N LYS A 209 -5.38 17.17 -10.94
CA LYS A 209 -6.21 16.04 -11.42
C LYS A 209 -7.52 15.93 -10.62
N LYS A 210 -7.46 16.12 -9.29
CA LYS A 210 -8.66 16.11 -8.44
C LYS A 210 -9.60 17.26 -8.77
N VAL A 211 -9.07 18.48 -8.93
CA VAL A 211 -9.84 19.64 -9.36
C VAL A 211 -10.52 19.38 -10.71
N PHE A 212 -9.79 18.83 -11.69
CA PHE A 212 -10.35 18.47 -13.00
C PHE A 212 -11.51 17.47 -12.90
N LYS A 213 -11.43 16.49 -12.02
CA LYS A 213 -12.49 15.48 -11.80
C LYS A 213 -13.66 16.00 -10.97
N THR A 214 -13.53 17.15 -10.32
CA THR A 214 -14.60 17.72 -9.47
C THR A 214 -15.74 18.20 -10.34
N LYS A 215 -16.94 17.67 -10.07
CA LYS A 215 -18.15 18.15 -10.75
C LYS A 215 -18.49 19.56 -10.27
N PRO A 216 -18.93 20.47 -11.16
CA PRO A 216 -19.35 21.81 -10.77
C PRO A 216 -20.44 21.75 -9.69
N ASN A 217 -20.26 22.52 -8.62
CA ASN A 217 -21.29 22.64 -7.58
C ASN A 217 -22.46 23.50 -8.12
N ARG A 218 -23.66 22.91 -8.19
CA ARG A 218 -24.87 23.58 -8.66
C ARG A 218 -25.46 24.54 -7.62
N GLU A 219 -25.06 24.44 -6.37
CA GLU A 219 -25.55 25.26 -5.26
C GLU A 219 -24.91 26.65 -5.20
N ILE A 220 -23.85 26.93 -5.99
CA ILE A 220 -23.25 28.27 -6.04
C ILE A 220 -24.20 29.22 -6.79
N PRO A 221 -24.67 30.31 -6.14
CA PRO A 221 -25.54 31.28 -6.79
C PRO A 221 -24.90 31.87 -8.06
N GLU A 222 -25.71 32.10 -9.08
CA GLU A 222 -25.21 32.60 -10.37
C GLU A 222 -24.59 34.00 -10.24
N GLU A 223 -25.12 34.82 -9.34
CA GLU A 223 -24.56 36.15 -9.02
C GLU A 223 -23.11 36.06 -8.53
N VAL A 224 -22.83 35.10 -7.63
CA VAL A 224 -21.46 34.87 -7.12
C VAL A 224 -20.53 34.41 -8.24
N LYS A 225 -21.00 33.53 -9.12
CA LYS A 225 -20.21 33.09 -10.28
C LYS A 225 -19.89 34.25 -11.21
N GLN A 226 -20.84 35.15 -11.45
CA GLN A 226 -20.62 36.32 -12.30
C GLN A 226 -19.63 37.31 -11.67
N GLN A 227 -19.73 37.56 -10.37
CA GLN A 227 -18.74 38.38 -9.66
C GLN A 227 -17.33 37.80 -9.76
N VAL A 228 -17.18 36.49 -9.54
CA VAL A 228 -15.89 35.82 -9.69
C VAL A 228 -15.37 35.91 -11.12
N LYS A 229 -16.21 35.70 -12.14
CA LYS A 229 -15.83 35.88 -13.55
C LYS A 229 -15.37 37.30 -13.83
N THR A 230 -16.05 38.31 -13.27
CA THR A 230 -15.67 39.73 -13.42
C THR A 230 -14.29 40.02 -12.81
N ILE A 231 -13.99 39.45 -11.64
CA ILE A 231 -12.68 39.60 -10.99
C ILE A 231 -11.57 39.06 -11.87
N PHE A 232 -11.79 37.94 -12.53
CA PHE A 232 -10.77 37.22 -13.32
C PHE A 232 -10.81 37.53 -14.84
N HIS A 233 -11.75 38.33 -15.30
CA HIS A 233 -12.04 38.50 -16.73
C HIS A 233 -10.87 39.01 -17.56
N HIS A 234 -9.95 39.77 -16.96
CA HIS A 234 -8.76 40.34 -17.61
C HIS A 234 -7.55 39.41 -17.58
N LEU A 235 -7.66 38.22 -16.93
CA LEU A 235 -6.58 37.27 -16.89
C LEU A 235 -6.66 36.31 -18.10
N THR A 236 -5.50 36.01 -18.67
CA THR A 236 -5.40 34.87 -19.59
C THR A 236 -5.58 33.55 -18.84
N LYS A 237 -5.83 32.47 -19.57
CA LYS A 237 -5.93 31.13 -18.94
C LYS A 237 -4.65 30.76 -18.23
N GLU A 238 -3.49 31.04 -18.83
CA GLU A 238 -2.17 30.81 -18.25
C GLU A 238 -1.99 31.57 -16.94
N ALA A 239 -2.27 32.88 -16.94
CA ALA A 239 -2.16 33.72 -15.75
C ALA A 239 -3.13 33.29 -14.63
N LEU A 240 -4.32 32.79 -14.97
CA LEU A 240 -5.25 32.22 -14.00
C LEU A 240 -4.72 30.90 -13.40
N VAL A 241 -4.18 30.03 -14.23
CA VAL A 241 -3.56 28.76 -13.76
C VAL A 241 -2.40 29.06 -12.82
N ASP A 242 -1.49 29.97 -13.20
CA ASP A 242 -0.34 30.33 -12.36
C ASP A 242 -0.78 30.89 -11.00
N LYS A 243 -1.81 31.74 -10.96
CA LYS A 243 -2.35 32.28 -9.69
C LYS A 243 -2.99 31.20 -8.83
N VAL A 244 -3.74 30.28 -9.43
CA VAL A 244 -4.41 29.18 -8.73
C VAL A 244 -3.36 28.21 -8.15
N LEU A 245 -2.31 27.88 -8.92
CA LEU A 245 -1.21 27.03 -8.44
C LEU A 245 -0.42 27.73 -7.33
N SER A 246 -0.09 29.02 -7.48
CA SER A 246 0.63 29.80 -6.46
C SER A 246 -0.15 29.88 -5.15
N ASN A 247 -1.48 30.04 -5.21
CA ASN A 247 -2.35 30.06 -4.02
C ASN A 247 -2.35 28.67 -3.36
N TYR A 248 -2.50 27.60 -4.15
CA TYR A 248 -2.46 26.23 -3.64
C TYR A 248 -1.14 25.91 -2.91
N LEU A 249 0.00 26.28 -3.50
CA LEU A 249 1.33 26.07 -2.90
C LEU A 249 1.50 26.91 -1.62
N ALA A 250 1.05 28.16 -1.60
CA ALA A 250 1.12 29.01 -0.42
C ALA A 250 0.27 28.51 0.78
N GLU A 251 -0.83 27.84 0.51
CA GLU A 251 -1.71 27.27 1.55
C GLU A 251 -1.19 25.93 2.11
N ASN A 252 -0.43 25.17 1.32
CA ASN A 252 0.05 23.84 1.69
C ASN A 252 1.50 23.81 2.19
N ASN A 253 2.24 24.94 2.11
CA ASN A 253 3.59 25.11 2.63
C ASN A 253 3.62 25.76 4.04
N LYS A 254 2.48 25.84 4.72
CA LYS A 254 2.35 26.23 6.13
C LYS A 254 2.16 24.97 6.99
#